data_d4abd170fa7ee085ca441f4a085f663c
#
_entry.id   d4abd170fa7ee085ca441f4a085f663c
#
_cell.length_a   1.000
_cell.length_b   1.000
_cell.length_c   1.000
_cell.angle_alpha   90.00
_cell.angle_beta   90.00
_cell.angle_gamma   90.00
#
_symmetry.space_group_name_H-M   'P 1'
#
loop_
_entity.id
_entity.type
_entity.pdbx_description
1 polymer ?
#
loop_
_entity_poly.entity_id
_entity_poly.type
_entity_poly.pdbx_seq_one_letter_code
_entity_poly.pdbx_strand_id
1 'polypeptide(L)'
;MKKINWNELTPVCYSIAKHEDKDIGVAADMLAANIRAGNGVNAGSYALGPKYTPDYRALKALWDDCTDEERQGLSHDFNDWLQAMRDHYKELCEIWTDEHKSLNLRCRLMVELVTPDDTIK
;
A
#
# COMPACT_ATOMS: atom_id res chain seq x y z
N MET A 1 9.09 -3.62 -17.48
CA MET A 1 9.86 -3.41 -16.26
C MET A 1 9.06 -3.88 -15.07
N LYS A 2 9.65 -4.68 -14.22
CA LYS A 2 8.96 -5.19 -13.03
C LYS A 2 8.88 -4.12 -11.97
N LYS A 3 7.69 -3.94 -11.42
CA LYS A 3 7.46 -2.87 -10.47
C LYS A 3 6.36 -3.25 -9.50
N ILE A 4 6.59 -2.95 -8.21
CA ILE A 4 5.55 -3.00 -7.20
C ILE A 4 4.99 -1.59 -7.08
N ASN A 5 3.70 -1.43 -7.31
CA ASN A 5 3.05 -0.13 -7.18
C ASN A 5 2.60 0.07 -5.73
N TRP A 6 3.48 0.61 -4.91
CA TRP A 6 3.23 0.84 -3.49
C TRP A 6 2.00 1.71 -3.26
N ASN A 7 1.74 2.68 -4.12
CA ASN A 7 0.62 3.60 -3.96
C ASN A 7 -0.72 2.87 -3.94
N GLU A 8 -0.86 1.84 -4.78
CA GLU A 8 -2.07 1.01 -4.84
C GLU A 8 -2.29 0.21 -3.55
N LEU A 9 -1.25 0.04 -2.75
CA LEU A 9 -1.32 -0.70 -1.50
C LEU A 9 -1.67 0.17 -0.30
N THR A 10 -1.90 1.46 -0.50
CA THR A 10 -2.24 2.39 0.59
C THR A 10 -3.46 1.94 1.40
N PRO A 11 -4.60 1.56 0.78
CA PRO A 11 -5.75 1.10 1.57
C PRO A 11 -5.43 -0.15 2.38
N VAL A 12 -4.65 -1.07 1.83
CA VAL A 12 -4.24 -2.29 2.54
C VAL A 12 -3.41 -1.94 3.77
N CYS A 13 -2.47 -1.02 3.61
CA CYS A 13 -1.62 -0.58 4.72
C CYS A 13 -2.45 0.02 5.85
N TYR A 14 -3.43 0.87 5.52
CA TYR A 14 -4.35 1.42 6.51
C TYR A 14 -5.21 0.36 7.17
N SER A 15 -5.67 -0.61 6.40
CA SER A 15 -6.43 -1.74 6.93
C SER A 15 -5.62 -2.55 7.92
N ILE A 16 -4.35 -2.81 7.62
CA ILE A 16 -3.43 -3.49 8.54
C ILE A 16 -3.22 -2.67 9.80
N ALA A 17 -2.95 -1.38 9.66
CA ALA A 17 -2.71 -0.50 10.79
C ALA A 17 -3.91 -0.48 11.74
N LYS A 18 -5.11 -0.41 11.20
CA LYS A 18 -6.34 -0.40 11.96
C LYS A 18 -6.58 -1.74 12.66
N HIS A 19 -6.47 -2.82 11.89
CA HIS A 19 -6.76 -4.17 12.40
C HIS A 19 -5.76 -4.61 13.47
N GLU A 20 -4.48 -4.29 13.28
CA GLU A 20 -3.41 -4.69 14.19
C GLU A 20 -3.11 -3.66 15.27
N ASP A 21 -3.81 -2.53 15.24
CA ASP A 21 -3.57 -1.40 16.15
C ASP A 21 -2.10 -0.97 16.15
N LYS A 22 -1.58 -0.70 14.94
CA LYS A 22 -0.20 -0.33 14.72
C LYS A 22 -0.07 1.02 14.02
N ASP A 23 1.07 1.66 14.23
CA ASP A 23 1.48 2.83 13.48
C ASP A 23 1.58 2.50 11.98
N ILE A 24 1.34 3.51 11.14
CA ILE A 24 1.37 3.32 9.69
C ILE A 24 2.72 2.82 9.18
N GLY A 25 3.81 3.26 9.79
CA GLY A 25 5.15 2.79 9.42
C GLY A 25 5.35 1.32 9.73
N VAL A 26 4.87 0.87 10.90
CA VAL A 26 4.92 -0.54 11.28
C VAL A 26 4.03 -1.37 10.34
N ALA A 27 2.85 -0.87 10.02
CA ALA A 27 1.95 -1.55 9.09
C ALA A 27 2.56 -1.68 7.70
N ALA A 28 3.25 -0.64 7.22
CA ALA A 28 3.95 -0.68 5.94
C ALA A 28 5.07 -1.73 5.93
N ASP A 29 5.83 -1.83 7.02
CA ASP A 29 6.86 -2.86 7.16
C ASP A 29 6.27 -4.27 7.19
N MET A 30 5.14 -4.45 7.86
CA MET A 30 4.41 -5.72 7.87
C MET A 30 3.94 -6.12 6.48
N LEU A 31 3.42 -5.15 5.74
CA LEU A 31 3.00 -5.38 4.35
C LEU A 31 4.18 -5.81 3.48
N ALA A 32 5.29 -5.09 3.56
CA ALA A 32 6.50 -5.42 2.80
C ALA A 32 7.03 -6.81 3.17
N ALA A 33 6.99 -7.17 4.46
CA ALA A 33 7.40 -8.51 4.91
C ALA A 33 6.49 -9.59 4.33
N ASN A 34 5.19 -9.35 4.27
CA ASN A 34 4.24 -10.30 3.68
C ASN A 34 4.48 -10.48 2.17
N ILE A 35 4.83 -9.42 1.48
CA ILE A 35 5.19 -9.50 0.06
C ILE A 35 6.43 -10.38 -0.13
N ARG A 36 7.47 -10.13 0.65
CA ARG A 36 8.73 -10.89 0.55
C ARG A 36 8.55 -12.37 0.92
N ALA A 37 7.64 -12.66 1.83
CA ALA A 37 7.35 -14.02 2.24
C ALA A 37 6.34 -14.76 1.35
N GLY A 38 5.61 -14.02 0.52
CA GLY A 38 4.56 -14.57 -0.32
C GLY A 38 3.36 -15.08 0.47
N ASN A 39 3.13 -14.54 1.66
CA ASN A 39 2.00 -14.92 2.49
C ASN A 39 0.69 -14.50 1.83
N GLY A 40 -0.19 -15.45 1.60
CA GLY A 40 -1.37 -15.22 0.79
C GLY A 40 -2.48 -14.45 1.47
N VAL A 41 -2.51 -14.38 2.79
CA VAL A 41 -3.67 -13.85 3.49
C VAL A 41 -3.25 -12.93 4.63
N ASN A 42 -3.94 -11.81 4.68
CA ASN A 42 -3.85 -10.86 5.77
C ASN A 42 -5.28 -10.44 6.13
N ALA A 43 -5.61 -10.48 7.41
CA ALA A 43 -6.96 -10.16 7.88
C ALA A 43 -7.41 -8.77 7.44
N GLY A 44 -6.49 -7.81 7.41
CA GLY A 44 -6.79 -6.45 6.99
C GLY A 44 -7.19 -6.31 5.53
N SER A 45 -6.81 -7.23 4.65
CA SER A 45 -7.14 -7.14 3.24
C SER A 45 -8.54 -7.63 2.90
N TYR A 46 -9.20 -8.36 3.77
CA TYR A 46 -10.53 -8.91 3.51
C TYR A 46 -11.60 -7.83 3.29
N ALA A 47 -11.46 -6.70 3.92
CA ALA A 47 -12.46 -5.66 3.87
C ALA A 47 -12.44 -4.85 2.58
N LEU A 48 -11.45 -5.07 1.71
CA LEU A 48 -11.15 -4.13 0.63
C LEU A 48 -11.68 -4.56 -0.74
N GLY A 49 -12.12 -5.81 -0.86
CA GLY A 49 -12.58 -6.35 -2.13
C GLY A 49 -11.44 -6.69 -3.09
N PRO A 50 -11.75 -7.33 -4.23
CA PRO A 50 -10.73 -7.93 -5.11
C PRO A 50 -9.73 -6.92 -5.68
N LYS A 51 -10.18 -5.70 -5.97
CA LYS A 51 -9.33 -4.69 -6.60
C LYS A 51 -8.18 -4.25 -5.71
N TYR A 52 -8.41 -4.20 -4.39
CA TYR A 52 -7.44 -3.69 -3.43
C TYR A 52 -6.87 -4.78 -2.52
N THR A 53 -7.21 -6.03 -2.76
CA THR A 53 -6.65 -7.17 -2.05
C THR A 53 -5.37 -7.60 -2.76
N PRO A 54 -4.20 -7.54 -2.11
CA PRO A 54 -2.96 -7.90 -2.77
C PRO A 54 -2.89 -9.38 -3.07
N ASP A 55 -2.30 -9.72 -4.21
CA ASP A 55 -1.87 -11.09 -4.48
C ASP A 55 -0.42 -11.22 -4.06
N TYR A 56 -0.20 -11.62 -2.82
CA TYR A 56 1.14 -11.70 -2.25
C TYR A 56 2.04 -12.69 -2.97
N ARG A 57 1.47 -13.75 -3.58
CA ARG A 57 2.27 -14.70 -4.34
C ARG A 57 2.80 -14.07 -5.62
N ALA A 58 1.95 -13.32 -6.32
CA ALA A 58 2.36 -12.61 -7.52
C ALA A 58 3.38 -11.53 -7.20
N LEU A 59 3.17 -10.78 -6.11
CA LEU A 59 4.11 -9.73 -5.67
C LEU A 59 5.44 -10.32 -5.25
N LYS A 60 5.43 -11.47 -4.56
CA LYS A 60 6.67 -12.17 -4.23
C LYS A 60 7.41 -12.64 -5.49
N ALA A 61 6.69 -13.16 -6.47
CA ALA A 61 7.30 -13.59 -7.73
C ALA A 61 7.98 -12.40 -8.42
N LEU A 62 7.35 -11.24 -8.43
CA LEU A 62 7.96 -10.01 -8.95
C LEU A 62 9.23 -9.63 -8.17
N TRP A 63 9.15 -9.67 -6.85
CA TRP A 63 10.28 -9.33 -5.98
C TRP A 63 11.46 -10.29 -6.21
N ASP A 64 11.19 -11.58 -6.26
CA ASP A 64 12.22 -12.60 -6.44
C ASP A 64 12.89 -12.52 -7.81
N ASP A 65 12.15 -12.05 -8.80
CA ASP A 65 12.62 -11.92 -10.18
C ASP A 65 13.38 -10.60 -10.42
N CYS A 66 13.41 -9.71 -9.45
CA CYS A 66 14.16 -8.46 -9.54
C CYS A 66 15.65 -8.69 -9.36
N THR A 67 16.45 -7.87 -10.03
CA THR A 67 17.89 -7.75 -9.75
C THR A 67 18.08 -6.97 -8.45
N ASP A 68 19.30 -6.98 -7.90
CA ASP A 68 19.62 -6.19 -6.72
C ASP A 68 19.41 -4.70 -6.96
N GLU A 69 19.74 -4.22 -8.15
CA GLU A 69 19.51 -2.82 -8.53
C GLU A 69 18.01 -2.49 -8.54
N GLU A 70 17.20 -3.36 -9.11
CA GLU A 70 15.74 -3.19 -9.13
C GLU A 70 15.16 -3.17 -7.72
N ARG A 71 15.66 -4.05 -6.82
CA ARG A 71 15.23 -4.06 -5.42
C ARG A 71 15.59 -2.79 -4.67
N GLN A 72 16.74 -2.21 -4.97
CA GLN A 72 17.12 -0.92 -4.41
C GLN A 72 16.15 0.17 -4.85
N GLY A 73 15.76 0.18 -6.12
CA GLY A 73 14.76 1.11 -6.65
C GLY A 73 13.41 0.92 -5.96
N LEU A 74 12.98 -0.33 -5.78
CA LEU A 74 11.73 -0.63 -5.08
C LEU A 74 11.77 -0.16 -3.62
N SER A 75 12.91 -0.31 -2.96
CA SER A 75 13.09 0.17 -1.57
C SER A 75 13.04 1.69 -1.49
N HIS A 76 13.60 2.36 -2.47
CA HIS A 76 13.52 3.82 -2.56
C HIS A 76 12.06 4.27 -2.76
N ASP A 77 11.36 3.64 -3.68
CA ASP A 77 9.95 3.94 -3.93
C ASP A 77 9.08 3.66 -2.69
N PHE A 78 9.40 2.61 -1.94
CA PHE A 78 8.73 2.31 -0.67
C PHE A 78 8.91 3.45 0.33
N ASN A 79 10.12 3.96 0.47
CA ASN A 79 10.40 5.07 1.38
C ASN A 79 9.68 6.35 0.97
N ASP A 80 9.61 6.64 -0.33
CA ASP A 80 8.86 7.78 -0.86
C ASP A 80 7.37 7.65 -0.57
N TRP A 81 6.83 6.45 -0.78
CA TRP A 81 5.43 6.15 -0.49
C TRP A 81 5.13 6.31 1.01
N LEU A 82 6.00 5.77 1.88
CA LEU A 82 5.84 5.89 3.32
C LEU A 82 5.83 7.36 3.75
N GLN A 83 6.73 8.16 3.18
CA GLN A 83 6.78 9.59 3.47
C GLN A 83 5.50 10.30 3.00
N ALA A 84 5.01 9.98 1.82
CA ALA A 84 3.74 10.53 1.31
C ALA A 84 2.57 10.18 2.23
N MET A 85 2.51 8.94 2.73
CA MET A 85 1.48 8.54 3.68
C MET A 85 1.56 9.34 4.99
N ARG A 86 2.78 9.60 5.47
CA ARG A 86 2.97 10.40 6.69
C ARG A 86 2.59 11.86 6.47
N ASP A 87 2.96 12.41 5.33
CA ASP A 87 2.65 13.81 4.99
C ASP A 87 1.14 14.04 4.87
N HIS A 88 0.40 13.04 4.44
CA HIS A 88 -1.06 13.11 4.24
C HIS A 88 -1.84 12.29 5.28
N TYR A 89 -1.23 11.93 6.38
CA TYR A 89 -1.82 10.99 7.34
C TYR A 89 -3.20 11.43 7.82
N LYS A 90 -3.34 12.70 8.18
CA LYS A 90 -4.62 13.24 8.66
C LYS A 90 -5.72 13.11 7.61
N GLU A 91 -5.41 13.52 6.37
CA GLU A 91 -6.35 13.43 5.25
C GLU A 91 -6.71 11.99 4.93
N LEU A 92 -5.73 11.09 4.96
CA LEU A 92 -5.97 9.67 4.72
C LEU A 92 -6.89 9.07 5.79
N CYS A 93 -6.71 9.42 7.05
CA CYS A 93 -7.60 8.97 8.12
C CYS A 93 -9.02 9.51 7.94
N GLU A 94 -9.17 10.76 7.53
CA GLU A 94 -10.48 11.35 7.25
C GLU A 94 -11.20 10.61 6.13
N ILE A 95 -10.49 10.29 5.05
CA ILE A 95 -11.04 9.52 3.93
C ILE A 95 -11.41 8.12 4.39
N TRP A 96 -10.51 7.45 5.11
CA TRP A 96 -10.71 6.07 5.56
C TRP A 96 -11.96 5.92 6.43
N THR A 97 -12.26 6.92 7.26
CA THR A 97 -13.37 6.87 8.21
C THR A 97 -14.65 7.52 7.69
N ASP A 98 -14.67 8.02 6.47
CA ASP A 98 -15.84 8.71 5.91
C ASP A 98 -16.90 7.70 5.44
N GLU A 99 -17.88 7.46 6.30
CA GLU A 99 -18.96 6.51 6.04
C GLU A 99 -19.92 6.95 4.94
N HIS A 100 -19.88 8.19 4.52
CA HIS A 100 -20.72 8.71 3.43
C HIS A 100 -20.16 8.31 2.05
N LYS A 101 -18.95 7.78 1.99
CA LYS A 101 -18.33 7.32 0.75
C LYS A 101 -18.28 5.79 0.74
N SER A 102 -18.49 5.18 -0.43
CA SER A 102 -18.31 3.75 -0.58
C SER A 102 -16.86 3.37 -0.30
N LEU A 103 -16.64 2.11 0.06
CA LEU A 103 -15.28 1.62 0.32
C LEU A 103 -14.40 1.77 -0.93
N ASN A 104 -14.92 1.45 -2.12
CA ASN A 104 -14.18 1.62 -3.37
C ASN A 104 -13.76 3.08 -3.60
N LEU A 105 -14.66 4.01 -3.35
CA LEU A 105 -14.33 5.44 -3.50
C LEU A 105 -13.27 5.87 -2.50
N ARG A 106 -13.39 5.45 -1.24
CA ARG A 106 -12.38 5.75 -0.21
C ARG A 106 -11.01 5.23 -0.61
N CYS A 107 -10.94 3.97 -1.03
CA CYS A 107 -9.67 3.37 -1.46
C CYS A 107 -9.05 4.14 -2.63
N ARG A 108 -9.85 4.50 -3.63
CA ARG A 108 -9.37 5.26 -4.79
C ARG A 108 -8.82 6.62 -4.38
N LEU A 109 -9.54 7.33 -3.53
CA LEU A 109 -9.11 8.66 -3.06
C LEU A 109 -7.81 8.58 -2.25
N MET A 110 -7.65 7.55 -1.43
CA MET A 110 -6.42 7.33 -0.69
C MET A 110 -5.23 7.10 -1.61
N VAL A 111 -5.41 6.28 -2.64
CA VAL A 111 -4.36 6.02 -3.63
C VAL A 111 -3.99 7.30 -4.38
N GLU A 112 -4.98 8.04 -4.85
CA GLU A 112 -4.76 9.30 -5.58
C GLU A 112 -4.00 10.31 -4.72
N LEU A 113 -4.32 10.39 -3.45
CA LEU A 113 -3.70 11.38 -2.55
C LEU A 113 -2.20 11.16 -2.38
N VAL A 114 -1.75 9.92 -2.35
CA VAL A 114 -0.33 9.59 -2.16
C VAL A 114 0.42 9.38 -3.48
N THR A 115 -0.29 9.39 -4.60
CA THR A 115 0.35 9.22 -5.90
C THR A 115 0.94 10.55 -6.35
N PRO A 116 2.24 10.57 -6.71
CA PRO A 116 2.86 11.80 -7.20
C PRO A 116 2.14 12.33 -8.44
N ASP A 117 1.96 13.62 -8.49
CA ASP A 117 1.31 14.26 -9.62
C ASP A 117 2.34 14.49 -10.74
N ASP A 118 2.40 13.54 -11.65
CA ASP A 118 3.29 13.62 -12.81
C ASP A 118 2.65 14.30 -14.02
N THR A 119 1.40 14.76 -13.88
CA THR A 119 0.65 15.25 -15.02
C THR A 119 0.91 16.72 -15.33
N ILE A 120 1.65 17.41 -14.50
CA ILE A 120 1.91 18.85 -14.62
C ILE A 120 3.07 19.14 -15.58
N LYS A 121 3.54 18.21 -16.28
CA LYS A 121 4.69 18.40 -17.17
C LYS A 121 4.33 19.02 -18.49
#